data_2147a4aebec3e4783663f92838770983
#
_entry.id   2147a4aebec3e4783663f92838770983
#
_cell.length_a   1.000
_cell.length_b   1.000
_cell.length_c   1.000
_cell.angle_alpha   90.00
_cell.angle_beta   90.00
_cell.angle_gamma   90.00
#
_symmetry.space_group_name_H-M   'P 1'
#
loop_
_entity.id
_entity.type
_entity.pdbx_description
1 polymer ?
#
loop_
_entity_poly.entity_id
_entity_poly.type
_entity_poly.pdbx_seq_one_letter_code
_entity_poly.pdbx_strand_id
1 'polypeptide(L)'
;MQFVVTAMDFKDPGALDRRMANREAHLASVRKMIADGTFLSGGAILDASDKMIGSTLHLEFPDRAALDRHLQGDPYITGKVWEHIDIKVARLVPLKPK
;
A
#
# COMPACT_ATOMS: atom_id res chain seq x y z
N MET A 1 -4.88 -15.78 0.43
CA MET A 1 -5.88 -14.87 -0.15
C MET A 1 -5.19 -13.67 -0.75
N GLN A 2 -5.68 -13.24 -1.89
CA GLN A 2 -5.15 -12.05 -2.56
C GLN A 2 -6.09 -10.87 -2.35
N PHE A 3 -5.50 -9.67 -2.26
CA PHE A 3 -6.25 -8.45 -1.96
C PHE A 3 -5.79 -7.32 -2.88
N VAL A 4 -6.74 -6.50 -3.30
CA VAL A 4 -6.47 -5.20 -3.90
C VAL A 4 -6.71 -4.15 -2.83
N VAL A 5 -5.64 -3.43 -2.47
CA VAL A 5 -5.71 -2.35 -1.49
C VAL A 5 -5.50 -1.03 -2.24
N THR A 6 -6.45 -0.13 -2.12
CA THR A 6 -6.35 1.22 -2.66
C THR A 6 -6.45 2.20 -1.50
N ALA A 7 -5.41 2.99 -1.30
CA ALA A 7 -5.36 3.95 -0.20
C ALA A 7 -5.16 5.35 -0.75
N MET A 8 -5.99 6.29 -0.28
CA MET A 8 -5.89 7.70 -0.70
C MET A 8 -5.38 8.53 0.46
N ASP A 9 -4.44 9.42 0.17
CA ASP A 9 -3.80 10.26 1.17
C ASP A 9 -4.77 11.31 1.73
N PHE A 10 -4.46 11.81 2.93
CA PHE A 10 -5.08 13.02 3.45
C PHE A 10 -4.89 14.18 2.46
N LYS A 11 -5.82 15.14 2.50
CA LYS A 11 -5.85 16.24 1.53
C LYS A 11 -5.43 17.59 2.10
N ASP A 12 -4.95 17.60 3.35
CA ASP A 12 -4.44 18.83 3.97
C ASP A 12 -3.11 19.26 3.34
N PRO A 13 -2.69 20.52 3.53
CA PRO A 13 -1.46 21.03 2.90
C PRO A 13 -0.18 20.28 3.28
N GLY A 14 -0.13 19.64 4.47
CA GLY A 14 1.04 18.89 4.93
C GLY A 14 1.07 17.42 4.50
N ALA A 15 0.07 16.94 3.76
CA ALA A 15 -0.06 15.52 3.47
C ALA A 15 1.12 14.98 2.65
N LEU A 16 1.53 15.69 1.61
CA LEU A 16 2.66 15.24 0.77
C LEU A 16 3.96 15.20 1.57
N ASP A 17 4.20 16.18 2.43
CA ASP A 17 5.40 16.20 3.26
C ASP A 17 5.43 15.00 4.22
N ARG A 18 4.27 14.64 4.80
CA ARG A 18 4.19 13.46 5.65
C ARG A 18 4.45 12.18 4.86
N ARG A 19 3.93 12.10 3.63
CA ARG A 19 4.20 10.97 2.75
C ARG A 19 5.69 10.84 2.48
N MET A 20 6.35 11.92 2.11
CA MET A 20 7.77 11.91 1.82
C MET A 20 8.61 11.60 3.06
N ALA A 21 8.21 12.09 4.23
CA ALA A 21 8.90 11.80 5.49
C ALA A 21 8.81 10.33 5.90
N ASN A 22 7.73 9.65 5.52
CA ASN A 22 7.51 8.23 5.86
C ASN A 22 7.84 7.28 4.71
N ARG A 23 8.25 7.80 3.56
CA ARG A 23 8.39 7.02 2.33
C ARG A 23 9.47 5.95 2.45
N GLU A 24 10.64 6.27 2.98
CA GLU A 24 11.72 5.29 3.06
C GLU A 24 11.37 4.14 4.01
N ALA A 25 10.74 4.44 5.15
CA ALA A 25 10.28 3.40 6.06
C ALA A 25 9.21 2.51 5.42
N HIS A 26 8.27 3.12 4.67
CA HIS A 26 7.26 2.36 3.93
C HIS A 26 7.90 1.46 2.88
N LEU A 27 8.85 1.97 2.09
CA LEU A 27 9.54 1.18 1.07
C LEU A 27 10.38 0.06 1.68
N ALA A 28 10.95 0.26 2.87
CA ALA A 28 11.64 -0.82 3.58
C ALA A 28 10.67 -1.96 3.93
N SER A 29 9.45 -1.63 4.38
CA SER A 29 8.40 -2.60 4.62
C SER A 29 7.98 -3.31 3.33
N VAL A 30 7.85 -2.58 2.23
CA VAL A 30 7.53 -3.16 0.91
C VAL A 30 8.61 -4.15 0.47
N ARG A 31 9.88 -3.79 0.61
CA ARG A 31 10.98 -4.69 0.26
C ARG A 31 10.93 -5.99 1.06
N LYS A 32 10.59 -5.91 2.35
CA LYS A 32 10.42 -7.10 3.18
C LYS A 32 9.26 -7.96 2.68
N MET A 33 8.13 -7.34 2.34
CA MET A 33 6.99 -8.07 1.80
C MET A 33 7.32 -8.74 0.46
N ILE A 34 8.12 -8.09 -0.38
CA ILE A 34 8.57 -8.69 -1.64
C ILE A 34 9.38 -9.95 -1.35
N ALA A 35 10.30 -9.89 -0.38
CA ALA A 35 11.12 -11.03 0.02
C ALA A 35 10.28 -12.17 0.60
N ASP A 36 9.22 -11.83 1.35
CA ASP A 36 8.31 -12.81 1.96
C ASP A 36 7.26 -13.36 0.97
N GLY A 37 7.15 -12.78 -0.23
CA GLY A 37 6.16 -13.19 -1.22
C GLY A 37 4.75 -12.62 -0.97
N THR A 38 4.61 -11.66 -0.07
CA THR A 38 3.30 -11.06 0.25
C THR A 38 2.99 -9.82 -0.59
N PHE A 39 3.96 -9.20 -1.20
CA PHE A 39 3.78 -8.06 -2.11
C PHE A 39 3.90 -8.53 -3.54
N LEU A 40 2.82 -8.44 -4.32
CA LEU A 40 2.78 -8.92 -5.71
C LEU A 40 3.05 -7.78 -6.70
N SER A 41 2.47 -6.63 -6.46
CA SER A 41 2.70 -5.41 -7.26
C SER A 41 2.09 -4.22 -6.53
N GLY A 42 2.44 -3.03 -6.96
CA GLY A 42 1.88 -1.82 -6.40
C GLY A 42 2.69 -0.58 -6.76
N GLY A 43 2.21 0.55 -6.32
CA GLY A 43 2.87 1.82 -6.57
C GLY A 43 2.07 3.00 -6.06
N ALA A 44 2.58 4.20 -6.31
CA ALA A 44 1.90 5.43 -5.97
C ALA A 44 0.86 5.80 -7.02
N ILE A 45 -0.25 6.36 -6.58
CA ILE A 45 -1.26 6.97 -7.45
C ILE A 45 -0.89 8.44 -7.59
N LEU A 46 -0.92 8.94 -8.82
CA LEU A 46 -0.54 10.31 -9.13
C LEU A 46 -1.76 11.13 -9.56
N ASP A 47 -1.76 12.42 -9.24
CA ASP A 47 -2.72 13.35 -9.81
C ASP A 47 -2.25 13.87 -11.18
N ALA A 48 -2.99 14.82 -11.77
CA ALA A 48 -2.68 15.37 -13.08
C ALA A 48 -1.36 16.13 -13.15
N SER A 49 -0.79 16.49 -12.00
CA SER A 49 0.51 17.20 -11.88
C SER A 49 1.65 16.28 -11.47
N ASP A 50 1.46 14.95 -11.56
CA ASP A 50 2.41 13.92 -11.15
C ASP A 50 2.73 13.95 -9.64
N LYS A 51 1.85 14.53 -8.84
CA LYS A 51 1.96 14.54 -7.39
C LYS A 51 1.38 13.24 -6.83
N MET A 52 2.09 12.59 -5.90
CA MET A 52 1.62 11.38 -5.24
C MET A 52 0.45 11.70 -4.31
N ILE A 53 -0.70 11.06 -4.53
CA ILE A 53 -1.92 11.28 -3.77
C ILE A 53 -2.51 10.01 -3.19
N GLY A 54 -1.88 8.88 -3.41
CA GLY A 54 -2.38 7.59 -2.92
C GLY A 54 -1.44 6.46 -3.24
N SER A 55 -1.90 5.26 -2.93
CA SER A 55 -1.16 4.02 -3.19
C SER A 55 -2.11 2.93 -3.66
N THR A 56 -1.62 2.06 -4.51
CA THR A 56 -2.31 0.83 -4.88
C THR A 56 -1.38 -0.34 -4.59
N LEU A 57 -1.94 -1.41 -4.01
CA LEU A 57 -1.16 -2.56 -3.57
C LEU A 57 -1.93 -3.84 -3.92
N HIS A 58 -1.23 -4.78 -4.54
CA HIS A 58 -1.73 -6.14 -4.71
C HIS A 58 -0.96 -7.03 -3.73
N LEU A 59 -1.66 -7.58 -2.75
CA LEU A 59 -1.04 -8.28 -1.63
C LEU A 59 -1.59 -9.70 -1.50
N GLU A 60 -0.79 -10.58 -0.92
CA GLU A 60 -1.21 -11.92 -0.60
C GLU A 60 -0.89 -12.22 0.86
N PHE A 61 -1.93 -12.57 1.62
CA PHE A 61 -1.84 -12.93 3.03
C PHE A 61 -2.69 -14.18 3.29
N PRO A 62 -2.41 -14.93 4.38
CA PRO A 62 -3.21 -16.11 4.68
C PRO A 62 -4.69 -15.82 4.85
N ASP A 63 -5.03 -14.67 5.46
CA ASP A 63 -6.40 -14.24 5.68
C ASP A 63 -6.46 -12.72 5.88
N ARG A 64 -7.66 -12.20 6.04
CA ARG A 64 -7.88 -10.75 6.24
C ARG A 64 -7.27 -10.25 7.54
N ALA A 65 -7.28 -11.05 8.59
CA ALA A 65 -6.71 -10.64 9.88
C ALA A 65 -5.20 -10.42 9.78
N ALA A 66 -4.50 -11.26 9.02
CA ALA A 66 -3.07 -11.09 8.79
C ALA A 66 -2.78 -9.81 8.00
N LEU A 67 -3.60 -9.51 6.97
CA LEU A 67 -3.49 -8.26 6.23
C LEU A 67 -3.71 -7.06 7.14
N ASP A 68 -4.76 -7.09 7.97
CA ASP A 68 -5.07 -5.98 8.87
C ASP A 68 -3.94 -5.72 9.86
N ARG A 69 -3.35 -6.76 10.43
CA ARG A 69 -2.20 -6.62 11.33
C ARG A 69 -1.01 -5.97 10.62
N HIS A 70 -0.75 -6.36 9.37
CA HIS A 70 0.33 -5.75 8.61
C HIS A 70 0.06 -4.27 8.37
N LEU A 71 -1.15 -3.92 7.91
CA LEU A 71 -1.50 -2.54 7.59
C LEU A 71 -1.42 -1.63 8.82
N GLN A 72 -1.81 -2.12 10.00
CA GLN A 72 -1.75 -1.32 11.23
C GLN A 72 -0.33 -0.86 11.58
N GLY A 73 0.68 -1.59 11.15
CA GLY A 73 2.09 -1.25 11.38
C GLY A 73 2.73 -0.49 10.23
N ASP A 74 2.01 -0.25 9.13
CA ASP A 74 2.59 0.43 7.98
C ASP A 74 2.86 1.90 8.30
N PRO A 75 4.07 2.43 7.98
CA PRO A 75 4.40 3.84 8.23
C PRO A 75 3.44 4.83 7.58
N TYR A 76 2.78 4.45 6.48
CA TYR A 76 1.77 5.33 5.86
C TYR A 76 0.46 5.36 6.63
N ILE A 77 0.23 4.42 7.54
CA ILE A 77 -0.91 4.48 8.48
C ILE A 77 -0.48 5.18 9.76
N THR A 78 0.62 4.75 10.38
CA THR A 78 1.08 5.35 11.64
C THR A 78 1.52 6.80 11.47
N GLY A 79 2.04 7.16 10.29
CA GLY A 79 2.45 8.52 9.96
C GLY A 79 1.33 9.39 9.40
N LYS A 80 0.08 8.91 9.39
CA LYS A 80 -1.10 9.65 8.92
C LYS A 80 -0.96 10.14 7.49
N VAL A 81 -0.51 9.26 6.62
CA VAL A 81 -0.43 9.52 5.18
C VAL A 81 -1.73 9.10 4.50
N TRP A 82 -2.18 7.87 4.72
CA TRP A 82 -3.42 7.36 4.15
C TRP A 82 -4.62 7.76 5.00
N GLU A 83 -5.62 8.38 4.37
CA GLU A 83 -6.90 8.73 4.98
C GLU A 83 -7.95 7.64 4.77
N HIS A 84 -8.10 7.20 3.53
CA HIS A 84 -9.07 6.17 3.15
C HIS A 84 -8.35 4.95 2.64
N ILE A 85 -8.77 3.77 3.12
CA ILE A 85 -8.22 2.50 2.68
C ILE A 85 -9.38 1.62 2.24
N ASP A 86 -9.37 1.23 0.96
CA ASP A 86 -10.33 0.29 0.39
C ASP A 86 -9.62 -1.05 0.20
N ILE A 87 -10.23 -2.12 0.69
CA ILE A 87 -9.66 -3.46 0.60
C ILE A 87 -10.70 -4.38 -0.04
N LYS A 88 -10.30 -5.00 -1.16
CA LYS A 88 -11.14 -5.98 -1.84
C LYS A 88 -10.40 -7.31 -1.94
N VAL A 89 -11.12 -8.39 -1.71
CA VAL A 89 -10.61 -9.73 -2.02
C VAL A 89 -10.59 -9.88 -3.54
N ALA A 90 -9.49 -10.42 -4.06
CA ALA A 90 -9.29 -10.52 -5.50
C ALA A 90 -8.70 -11.87 -5.87
N ARG A 91 -8.79 -12.19 -7.14
CA ARG A 91 -8.03 -13.28 -7.76
C ARG A 91 -7.22 -12.64 -8.88
N LEU A 92 -5.94 -12.44 -8.61
CA LEU A 92 -5.06 -11.76 -9.54
C LEU A 92 -4.60 -12.72 -10.64
N VAL A 93 -4.46 -12.20 -11.85
CA VAL A 93 -3.95 -12.99 -12.97
C VAL A 93 -2.47 -13.29 -12.73
N PRO A 94 -2.03 -14.55 -12.83
CA PRO A 94 -0.62 -14.89 -12.68
C PRO A 94 0.22 -14.21 -13.76
N LEU A 95 1.36 -13.64 -13.37
CA LEU A 95 2.26 -12.98 -14.30
C LEU A 95 3.07 -13.97 -15.13
N LYS A 96 3.21 -15.21 -14.64
CA LYS A 96 3.92 -16.27 -15.36
C LYS A 96 2.94 -17.37 -15.71
N PRO A 97 2.91 -17.83 -16.97
CA PRO A 97 2.12 -19.00 -17.34
C PRO A 97 2.60 -20.21 -16.55
N LYS A 98 1.69 -21.07 -16.20
CA LYS A 98 2.03 -22.35 -15.57
C LYS A 98 2.30 -23.41 -16.63
#